data_067f8cfd04cc5be099f2cd1e6f41aa97
#
_entry.id   067f8cfd04cc5be099f2cd1e6f41aa97
#
_cell.length_a   1.000
_cell.length_b   1.000
_cell.length_c   1.000
_cell.angle_alpha   90.00
_cell.angle_beta   90.00
_cell.angle_gamma   90.00
#
_symmetry.space_group_name_H-M   'P 1'
#
loop_
_entity.id
_entity.type
_entity.pdbx_description
1 polymer ?
#
loop_
_entity_poly.entity_id
_entity_poly.type
_entity_poly.pdbx_seq_one_letter_code
_entity_poly.pdbx_strand_id
1 'polypeptide(L)'
;LLVFEAIRRPQGWRGWAAPALAFVVPAAVSLTMYATYREPERTVRVTVVQPNIDPYYEKFVLKQAEQRGILLSLMAQAPEDVDFIVAPETAIDEDFWEKSIGRAPAIAQFRDFVRERYPSALVVTGANTLRRYPSEREASPTARCNRDSTLWYDIFNSALGIDSSERIGIHHKAKLVIGAEMTPYYSALKK
;
A
#
# COMPACT_ATOMS: atom_id res chain seq x y z
N LEU A 1 -1.40 -22.31 26.20
CA LEU A 1 -1.80 -23.72 26.32
C LEU A 1 -0.66 -24.56 26.94
N LEU A 2 0.53 -24.60 26.35
CA LEU A 2 1.68 -25.40 26.84
C LEU A 2 2.08 -25.12 28.29
N VAL A 3 2.14 -23.85 28.70
CA VAL A 3 2.41 -23.44 30.08
C VAL A 3 1.32 -23.92 31.03
N PHE A 4 0.06 -23.79 30.62
CA PHE A 4 -1.08 -24.26 31.40
C PHE A 4 -1.03 -25.78 31.61
N GLU A 5 -0.73 -26.55 30.58
CA GLU A 5 -0.58 -28.02 30.69
C GLU A 5 0.59 -28.41 31.60
N ALA A 6 1.72 -27.70 31.53
CA ALA A 6 2.87 -27.94 32.39
C ALA A 6 2.54 -27.69 33.89
N ILE A 7 1.71 -26.71 34.18
CA ILE A 7 1.24 -26.41 35.55
C ILE A 7 0.20 -27.45 36.00
N ARG A 8 -0.75 -27.82 35.13
CA ARG A 8 -1.85 -28.73 35.49
C ARG A 8 -1.42 -30.18 35.69
N ARG A 9 -0.37 -30.60 34.94
CA ARG A 9 0.17 -31.94 35.00
C ARG A 9 1.66 -31.91 35.30
N PRO A 10 2.07 -31.71 36.57
CA PRO A 10 3.47 -31.55 36.92
C PRO A 10 4.25 -32.85 36.63
N GLN A 11 4.99 -32.86 35.52
CA GLN A 11 5.88 -33.95 35.12
C GLN A 11 7.34 -33.60 35.46
N GLY A 12 7.55 -32.83 36.52
CA GLY A 12 8.86 -32.32 36.89
C GLY A 12 9.42 -31.39 35.79
N TRP A 13 10.73 -31.36 35.65
CA TRP A 13 11.39 -30.45 34.68
C TRP A 13 11.03 -30.78 33.21
N ARG A 14 10.66 -32.03 32.89
CA ARG A 14 10.26 -32.48 31.54
C ARG A 14 8.98 -31.80 31.07
N GLY A 15 8.05 -31.49 31.99
CA GLY A 15 6.82 -30.78 31.65
C GLY A 15 7.06 -29.36 31.14
N TRP A 16 8.18 -28.76 31.51
CA TRP A 16 8.55 -27.40 31.08
C TRP A 16 9.39 -27.37 29.79
N ALA A 17 9.85 -28.52 29.29
CA ALA A 17 10.66 -28.58 28.09
C ALA A 17 9.94 -28.00 26.86
N ALA A 18 8.66 -28.37 26.64
CA ALA A 18 7.90 -27.89 25.51
C ALA A 18 7.61 -26.37 25.56
N PRO A 19 7.14 -25.80 26.71
CA PRO A 19 7.04 -24.35 26.87
C PRO A 19 8.38 -23.64 26.65
N ALA A 20 9.47 -24.16 27.25
CA ALA A 20 10.80 -23.54 27.09
C ALA A 20 11.26 -23.54 25.63
N LEU A 21 11.11 -24.66 24.91
CA LEU A 21 11.47 -24.75 23.50
C LEU A 21 10.61 -23.80 22.63
N ALA A 22 9.36 -23.62 22.95
CA ALA A 22 8.47 -22.72 22.22
C ALA A 22 8.94 -21.24 22.31
N PHE A 23 9.69 -20.85 23.33
CA PHE A 23 10.29 -19.53 23.46
C PHE A 23 11.74 -19.50 22.99
N VAL A 24 12.54 -20.49 23.37
CA VAL A 24 13.97 -20.50 23.09
C VAL A 24 14.25 -20.69 21.60
N VAL A 25 13.50 -21.55 20.90
CA VAL A 25 13.76 -21.80 19.48
C VAL A 25 13.51 -20.58 18.62
N PRO A 26 12.36 -19.89 18.71
CA PRO A 26 12.15 -18.64 17.94
C PRO A 26 13.14 -17.54 18.32
N ALA A 27 13.50 -17.41 19.60
CA ALA A 27 14.48 -16.45 20.04
C ALA A 27 15.88 -16.76 19.48
N ALA A 28 16.30 -18.01 19.52
CA ALA A 28 17.59 -18.43 18.95
C ALA A 28 17.64 -18.21 17.43
N VAL A 29 16.57 -18.55 16.72
CA VAL A 29 16.46 -18.32 15.28
C VAL A 29 16.54 -16.81 14.99
N SER A 30 15.78 -15.99 15.71
CA SER A 30 15.76 -14.53 15.54
C SER A 30 17.13 -13.91 15.80
N LEU A 31 17.79 -14.32 16.88
CA LEU A 31 19.14 -13.84 17.21
C LEU A 31 20.18 -14.28 16.18
N THR A 32 20.08 -15.51 15.67
CA THR A 32 20.94 -15.99 14.61
C THR A 32 20.74 -15.19 13.32
N MET A 33 19.48 -14.96 12.92
CA MET A 33 19.16 -14.15 11.76
C MET A 33 19.70 -12.72 11.91
N TYR A 34 19.53 -12.11 13.09
CA TYR A 34 20.08 -10.79 13.39
C TYR A 34 21.60 -10.74 13.32
N ALA A 35 22.28 -11.71 13.93
CA ALA A 35 23.75 -11.76 13.95
C ALA A 35 24.38 -12.08 12.58
N THR A 36 23.66 -12.79 11.71
CA THR A 36 24.12 -13.16 10.37
C THR A 36 23.65 -12.21 9.28
N TYR A 37 22.69 -11.32 9.59
CA TYR A 37 22.19 -10.33 8.63
C TYR A 37 23.31 -9.36 8.25
N ARG A 38 23.48 -9.19 6.95
CA ARG A 38 24.36 -8.16 6.38
C ARG A 38 23.52 -7.27 5.50
N GLU A 39 23.56 -5.99 5.74
CA GLU A 39 22.92 -5.02 4.88
C GLU A 39 23.59 -5.00 3.51
N PRO A 40 22.81 -4.90 2.42
CA PRO A 40 23.39 -4.71 1.08
C PRO A 40 24.19 -3.40 1.05
N GLU A 41 25.31 -3.41 0.34
CA GLU A 41 26.18 -2.22 0.23
C GLU A 41 25.55 -1.07 -0.57
N ARG A 42 24.48 -1.36 -1.33
CA ARG A 42 23.73 -0.34 -2.09
C ARG A 42 22.71 0.34 -1.20
N THR A 43 22.95 1.59 -0.92
CA THR A 43 22.01 2.47 -0.23
C THR A 43 21.20 3.26 -1.27
N VAL A 44 19.96 3.58 -0.93
CA VAL A 44 19.08 4.48 -1.68
C VAL A 44 18.64 5.64 -0.78
N ARG A 45 18.47 6.83 -1.35
CA ARG A 45 17.96 7.99 -0.61
C ARG A 45 16.47 8.08 -0.78
N VAL A 46 15.76 8.04 0.33
CA VAL A 46 14.30 8.07 0.35
C VAL A 46 13.82 9.27 1.14
N THR A 47 13.00 10.10 0.51
CA THR A 47 12.23 11.15 1.20
C THR A 47 10.83 10.65 1.44
N VAL A 48 10.41 10.60 2.69
CA VAL A 48 9.03 10.25 3.07
C VAL A 48 8.25 11.54 3.28
N VAL A 49 7.14 11.67 2.54
CA VAL A 49 6.25 12.83 2.59
C VAL A 49 5.03 12.50 3.42
N GLN A 50 4.77 13.29 4.45
CA GLN A 50 3.60 13.15 5.30
C GLN A 50 2.78 14.44 5.32
N PRO A 51 1.67 14.52 4.57
CA PRO A 51 0.87 15.73 4.46
C PRO A 51 0.09 16.08 5.73
N ASN A 52 -0.04 15.13 6.67
CA ASN A 52 -0.74 15.30 7.95
C ASN A 52 -2.18 15.84 7.79
N ILE A 53 -2.87 15.42 6.73
CA ILE A 53 -4.28 15.75 6.48
C ILE A 53 -5.13 14.84 7.37
N ASP A 54 -6.02 15.42 8.17
CA ASP A 54 -6.94 14.67 9.03
C ASP A 54 -7.94 13.87 8.16
N PRO A 55 -7.96 12.53 8.26
CA PRO A 55 -8.80 11.68 7.43
C PRO A 55 -10.30 11.83 7.73
N TYR A 56 -10.68 12.38 8.87
CA TYR A 56 -12.08 12.52 9.28
C TYR A 56 -12.64 13.92 9.07
N TYR A 57 -11.82 14.97 9.22
CA TYR A 57 -12.28 16.36 9.20
C TYR A 57 -11.80 17.14 7.97
N GLU A 58 -10.58 16.89 7.49
CA GLU A 58 -9.98 17.68 6.41
C GLU A 58 -10.06 17.00 5.05
N LYS A 59 -9.86 15.68 4.98
CA LYS A 59 -9.78 14.94 3.72
C LYS A 59 -11.01 15.12 2.82
N PHE A 60 -12.20 15.23 3.41
CA PHE A 60 -13.45 15.38 2.68
C PHE A 60 -13.89 16.84 2.49
N VAL A 61 -13.22 17.78 3.15
CA VAL A 61 -13.52 19.22 3.08
C VAL A 61 -12.58 19.94 2.12
N LEU A 62 -11.29 19.59 2.14
CA LEU A 62 -10.29 20.15 1.24
C LEU A 62 -10.55 19.70 -0.20
N LYS A 63 -10.47 20.63 -1.13
CA LYS A 63 -10.54 20.30 -2.56
C LYS A 63 -9.34 19.44 -2.97
N GLN A 64 -9.55 18.51 -3.87
CA GLN A 64 -8.48 17.63 -4.40
C GLN A 64 -7.27 18.44 -4.91
N ALA A 65 -7.49 19.58 -5.54
CA ALA A 65 -6.41 20.47 -6.00
C ALA A 65 -5.58 21.05 -4.85
N GLU A 66 -6.20 21.35 -3.71
CA GLU A 66 -5.51 21.85 -2.51
C GLU A 66 -4.68 20.74 -1.87
N GLN A 67 -5.25 19.54 -1.73
CA GLN A 67 -4.53 18.36 -1.23
C GLN A 67 -3.31 18.04 -2.10
N ARG A 68 -3.45 18.10 -3.44
CA ARG A 68 -2.32 17.93 -4.36
C ARG A 68 -1.27 19.04 -4.19
N GLY A 69 -1.70 20.28 -4.03
CA GLY A 69 -0.80 21.40 -3.79
C GLY A 69 0.04 21.22 -2.52
N ILE A 70 -0.58 20.79 -1.42
CA ILE A 70 0.11 20.46 -0.17
C ILE A 70 1.14 19.35 -0.42
N LEU A 71 0.72 18.26 -1.08
CA LEU A 71 1.58 17.13 -1.35
C LEU A 71 2.80 17.51 -2.20
N LEU A 72 2.60 18.25 -3.29
CA LEU A 72 3.68 18.73 -4.15
C LEU A 72 4.61 19.71 -3.44
N SER A 73 4.08 20.58 -2.57
CA SER A 73 4.90 21.53 -1.80
C SER A 73 5.80 20.83 -0.78
N LEU A 74 5.33 19.74 -0.20
CA LEU A 74 6.14 18.90 0.69
C LEU A 74 7.18 18.10 -0.09
N MET A 75 6.80 17.50 -1.22
CA MET A 75 7.74 16.81 -2.11
C MET A 75 8.86 17.72 -2.61
N ALA A 76 8.55 19.01 -2.81
CA ALA A 76 9.53 20.02 -3.24
C ALA A 76 10.63 20.31 -2.22
N GLN A 77 10.52 19.82 -0.99
CA GLN A 77 11.53 19.94 0.06
C GLN A 77 12.53 18.76 0.05
N ALA A 78 12.33 17.77 -0.83
CA ALA A 78 13.28 16.66 -0.98
C ALA A 78 14.63 17.17 -1.49
N PRO A 79 15.75 16.53 -1.10
CA PRO A 79 17.06 16.81 -1.69
C PRO A 79 17.09 16.50 -3.19
N GLU A 80 17.91 17.23 -3.95
CA GLU A 80 18.00 17.05 -5.41
C GLU A 80 18.50 15.67 -5.84
N ASP A 81 19.27 15.00 -4.98
CA ASP A 81 19.88 13.68 -5.22
C ASP A 81 19.07 12.53 -4.62
N VAL A 82 17.76 12.73 -4.38
CA VAL A 82 16.85 11.71 -3.88
C VAL A 82 16.56 10.66 -4.97
N ASP A 83 16.54 9.38 -4.58
CA ASP A 83 16.18 8.28 -5.48
C ASP A 83 14.65 8.01 -5.46
N PHE A 84 14.02 8.13 -4.27
CA PHE A 84 12.60 7.87 -4.09
C PHE A 84 11.94 8.96 -3.25
N ILE A 85 10.79 9.44 -3.69
CA ILE A 85 9.89 10.28 -2.90
C ILE A 85 8.63 9.47 -2.63
N VAL A 86 8.37 9.14 -1.37
CA VAL A 86 7.29 8.23 -0.97
C VAL A 86 6.22 8.99 -0.22
N ALA A 87 5.00 8.94 -0.72
CA ALA A 87 3.80 9.51 -0.09
C ALA A 87 2.87 8.40 0.43
N PRO A 88 1.95 8.71 1.36
CA PRO A 88 1.12 7.71 2.01
C PRO A 88 0.07 7.08 1.09
N GLU A 89 -0.63 6.08 1.66
CA GLU A 89 -1.79 5.44 1.06
C GLU A 89 -2.87 6.48 0.76
N THR A 90 -3.49 6.39 -0.42
CA THR A 90 -4.53 7.34 -0.88
C THR A 90 -4.15 8.82 -0.72
N ALA A 91 -2.87 9.15 -0.92
CA ALA A 91 -2.39 10.53 -0.88
C ALA A 91 -2.98 11.38 -2.02
N ILE A 92 -3.29 10.75 -3.15
CA ILE A 92 -4.07 11.38 -4.24
C ILE A 92 -5.50 10.88 -4.08
N ASP A 93 -6.38 11.77 -3.62
CA ASP A 93 -7.80 11.48 -3.38
C ASP A 93 -8.63 11.60 -4.66
N GLU A 94 -8.21 10.86 -5.69
CA GLU A 94 -8.89 10.77 -6.98
C GLU A 94 -8.91 9.31 -7.45
N ASP A 95 -9.95 8.96 -8.21
CA ASP A 95 -10.11 7.65 -8.82
C ASP A 95 -9.62 7.68 -10.27
N PHE A 96 -8.71 6.79 -10.65
CA PHE A 96 -8.11 6.78 -11.98
C PHE A 96 -8.44 5.50 -12.77
N TRP A 97 -8.98 5.66 -13.97
CA TRP A 97 -9.11 4.54 -14.91
C TRP A 97 -7.72 4.11 -15.40
N GLU A 98 -7.32 2.85 -15.14
CA GLU A 98 -5.99 2.35 -15.47
C GLU A 98 -5.60 2.57 -16.95
N LYS A 99 -6.54 2.35 -17.88
CA LYS A 99 -6.28 2.52 -19.32
C LYS A 99 -5.96 3.97 -19.73
N SER A 100 -6.36 4.94 -18.93
CA SER A 100 -6.19 6.36 -19.26
C SER A 100 -5.44 7.16 -18.17
N ILE A 101 -4.88 6.49 -17.17
CA ILE A 101 -4.25 7.12 -16.03
C ILE A 101 -3.16 8.12 -16.42
N GLY A 102 -2.34 7.80 -17.42
CA GLY A 102 -1.29 8.70 -17.91
C GLY A 102 -1.80 10.01 -18.53
N ARG A 103 -3.09 10.09 -18.86
CA ARG A 103 -3.76 11.30 -19.39
C ARG A 103 -4.51 12.10 -18.32
N ALA A 104 -4.58 11.60 -17.09
CA ALA A 104 -5.25 12.28 -16.00
C ALA A 104 -4.50 13.58 -15.64
N PRO A 105 -5.19 14.74 -15.52
CA PRO A 105 -4.52 16.01 -15.25
C PRO A 105 -3.71 16.01 -13.94
N ALA A 106 -4.22 15.34 -12.91
CA ALA A 106 -3.50 15.19 -11.65
C ALA A 106 -2.17 14.42 -11.86
N ILE A 107 -2.19 13.32 -12.59
CA ILE A 107 -0.99 12.53 -12.88
C ILE A 107 0.00 13.30 -13.76
N ALA A 108 -0.50 14.06 -14.74
CA ALA A 108 0.33 14.94 -15.55
C ALA A 108 1.07 15.96 -14.68
N GLN A 109 0.38 16.58 -13.70
CA GLN A 109 0.96 17.53 -12.76
C GLN A 109 2.11 16.92 -11.94
N PHE A 110 1.94 15.71 -11.41
CA PHE A 110 3.01 15.01 -10.69
C PHE A 110 4.18 14.67 -11.61
N ARG A 111 3.91 14.19 -12.81
CA ARG A 111 4.95 13.86 -13.79
C ARG A 111 5.76 15.08 -14.22
N ASP A 112 5.10 16.19 -14.47
CA ASP A 112 5.77 17.44 -14.84
C ASP A 112 6.63 17.95 -13.68
N PHE A 113 6.13 17.90 -12.45
CA PHE A 113 6.88 18.21 -11.25
C PHE A 113 8.15 17.33 -11.11
N VAL A 114 8.02 16.01 -11.31
CA VAL A 114 9.17 15.07 -11.25
C VAL A 114 10.15 15.39 -12.36
N ARG A 115 9.68 15.62 -13.57
CA ARG A 115 10.52 15.92 -14.73
C ARG A 115 11.34 17.20 -14.54
N GLU A 116 10.74 18.22 -13.93
CA GLU A 116 11.39 19.51 -13.74
C GLU A 116 12.36 19.52 -12.54
N ARG A 117 12.02 18.86 -11.44
CA ARG A 117 12.80 18.96 -10.20
C ARG A 117 13.62 17.73 -9.84
N TYR A 118 13.13 16.54 -10.19
CA TYR A 118 13.72 15.27 -9.78
C TYR A 118 13.76 14.25 -10.93
N PRO A 119 14.41 14.56 -12.03
CA PRO A 119 14.32 13.75 -13.28
C PRO A 119 14.82 12.31 -13.13
N SER A 120 15.63 12.03 -12.12
CA SER A 120 16.15 10.70 -11.80
C SER A 120 15.40 9.98 -10.67
N ALA A 121 14.47 10.65 -9.99
CA ALA A 121 13.73 10.07 -8.90
C ALA A 121 12.47 9.34 -9.35
N LEU A 122 12.02 8.39 -8.51
CA LEU A 122 10.72 7.76 -8.60
C LEU A 122 9.83 8.26 -7.47
N VAL A 123 8.70 8.88 -7.80
CA VAL A 123 7.63 9.16 -6.83
C VAL A 123 6.77 7.93 -6.68
N VAL A 124 6.61 7.47 -5.44
CA VAL A 124 5.69 6.38 -5.08
C VAL A 124 4.58 6.97 -4.21
N THR A 125 3.34 6.88 -4.67
CA THR A 125 2.19 7.49 -3.99
C THR A 125 0.95 6.60 -4.08
N GLY A 126 0.08 6.67 -3.07
CA GLY A 126 -1.17 5.91 -3.07
C GLY A 126 -2.31 6.66 -3.76
N ALA A 127 -3.12 5.91 -4.51
CA ALA A 127 -4.37 6.39 -5.12
C ALA A 127 -5.32 5.20 -5.39
N ASN A 128 -6.58 5.50 -5.68
CA ASN A 128 -7.49 4.49 -6.19
C ASN A 128 -7.37 4.33 -7.70
N THR A 129 -7.36 3.09 -8.17
CA THR A 129 -7.42 2.79 -9.60
C THR A 129 -8.64 1.95 -9.94
N LEU A 130 -9.17 2.15 -11.15
CA LEU A 130 -10.35 1.45 -11.65
C LEU A 130 -10.00 0.64 -12.89
N ARG A 131 -10.34 -0.64 -12.84
CA ARG A 131 -10.21 -1.53 -13.99
C ARG A 131 -11.59 -1.87 -14.55
N ARG A 132 -11.78 -1.52 -15.82
CA ARG A 132 -13.01 -1.87 -16.56
C ARG A 132 -12.91 -3.26 -17.14
N TYR A 133 -14.01 -3.99 -17.08
CA TYR A 133 -14.22 -5.26 -17.76
C TYR A 133 -15.11 -5.10 -18.99
N PRO A 134 -14.85 -5.83 -20.10
CA PRO A 134 -15.67 -5.76 -21.31
C PRO A 134 -17.10 -6.27 -21.09
N SER A 135 -17.27 -7.26 -20.19
CA SER A 135 -18.56 -7.90 -19.91
C SER A 135 -18.59 -8.46 -18.48
N GLU A 136 -19.80 -8.77 -18.01
CA GLU A 136 -20.02 -9.48 -16.73
C GLU A 136 -19.24 -10.80 -16.66
N ARG A 137 -19.17 -11.51 -17.76
CA ARG A 137 -18.51 -12.82 -17.84
C ARG A 137 -17.02 -12.78 -17.60
N GLU A 138 -16.40 -11.66 -17.91
CA GLU A 138 -14.96 -11.42 -17.73
C GLU A 138 -14.64 -10.69 -16.42
N ALA A 139 -15.69 -10.23 -15.74
CA ALA A 139 -15.55 -9.49 -14.50
C ALA A 139 -15.08 -10.38 -13.37
N SER A 140 -14.29 -9.80 -12.45
CA SER A 140 -13.89 -10.49 -11.23
C SER A 140 -15.09 -10.80 -10.34
N PRO A 141 -14.97 -11.74 -9.40
CA PRO A 141 -16.03 -11.99 -8.42
C PRO A 141 -16.40 -10.79 -7.54
N THR A 142 -15.50 -9.82 -7.44
CA THR A 142 -15.65 -8.60 -6.63
C THR A 142 -16.08 -7.39 -7.46
N ALA A 143 -16.17 -7.55 -8.78
CA ALA A 143 -16.51 -6.47 -9.69
C ALA A 143 -17.88 -5.85 -9.34
N ARG A 144 -17.92 -4.54 -9.44
CA ARG A 144 -19.12 -3.73 -9.30
C ARG A 144 -19.74 -3.47 -10.66
N CYS A 145 -21.03 -3.22 -10.64
CA CYS A 145 -21.78 -2.82 -11.82
C CYS A 145 -22.39 -1.44 -11.60
N ASN A 146 -22.39 -0.60 -12.64
CA ASN A 146 -23.14 0.65 -12.61
C ASN A 146 -24.65 0.37 -12.61
N ARG A 147 -25.48 1.39 -12.32
CA ARG A 147 -26.93 1.25 -12.21
C ARG A 147 -27.59 0.66 -13.47
N ASP A 148 -27.03 0.96 -14.63
CA ASP A 148 -27.60 0.55 -15.93
C ASP A 148 -27.06 -0.80 -16.41
N SER A 149 -26.26 -1.49 -15.60
CA SER A 149 -25.64 -2.79 -15.91
C SER A 149 -24.77 -2.80 -17.19
N THR A 150 -24.28 -1.64 -17.58
CA THR A 150 -23.49 -1.45 -18.80
C THR A 150 -21.99 -1.38 -18.57
N LEU A 151 -21.56 -1.19 -17.32
CA LEU A 151 -20.17 -1.01 -16.94
C LEU A 151 -19.82 -1.89 -15.74
N TRP A 152 -18.95 -2.88 -15.96
CA TRP A 152 -18.37 -3.72 -14.93
C TRP A 152 -16.96 -3.26 -14.62
N TYR A 153 -16.64 -3.05 -13.33
CA TYR A 153 -15.33 -2.55 -12.91
C TYR A 153 -14.98 -2.96 -11.49
N ASP A 154 -13.69 -3.06 -11.22
CA ASP A 154 -13.13 -3.11 -9.87
C ASP A 154 -12.50 -1.77 -9.49
N ILE A 155 -12.48 -1.50 -8.20
CA ILE A 155 -11.71 -0.41 -7.58
C ILE A 155 -10.59 -1.04 -6.76
N PHE A 156 -9.36 -0.63 -7.02
CA PHE A 156 -8.18 -1.09 -6.31
C PHE A 156 -7.56 0.06 -5.52
N ASN A 157 -7.17 -0.23 -4.28
CA ASN A 157 -6.20 0.59 -3.58
C ASN A 157 -4.83 0.27 -4.19
N SER A 158 -4.17 1.27 -4.73
CA SER A 158 -2.98 1.08 -5.56
C SER A 158 -1.84 2.01 -5.15
N ALA A 159 -0.62 1.52 -5.27
CA ALA A 159 0.57 2.35 -5.30
C ALA A 159 0.87 2.70 -6.75
N LEU A 160 1.09 3.98 -7.01
CA LEU A 160 1.49 4.53 -8.30
C LEU A 160 2.97 4.86 -8.27
N GLY A 161 3.72 4.42 -9.29
CA GLY A 161 5.09 4.85 -9.54
C GLY A 161 5.11 5.87 -10.67
N ILE A 162 5.54 7.08 -10.37
CA ILE A 162 5.58 8.22 -11.31
C ILE A 162 7.04 8.68 -11.43
N ASP A 163 7.61 8.54 -12.60
CA ASP A 163 8.93 9.05 -12.96
C ASP A 163 8.82 10.11 -14.07
N SER A 164 9.96 10.51 -14.62
CA SER A 164 10.01 11.48 -15.73
C SER A 164 9.47 10.94 -17.07
N SER A 165 9.19 9.63 -17.17
CA SER A 165 8.64 9.00 -18.36
C SER A 165 7.12 9.16 -18.47
N GLU A 166 6.53 8.68 -19.57
CA GLU A 166 5.06 8.68 -19.71
C GLU A 166 4.39 7.44 -19.11
N ARG A 167 5.19 6.47 -18.66
CA ARG A 167 4.67 5.23 -18.08
C ARG A 167 4.39 5.43 -16.59
N ILE A 168 3.20 5.07 -16.18
CA ILE A 168 2.81 5.03 -14.77
C ILE A 168 2.86 3.58 -14.30
N GLY A 169 3.69 3.31 -13.31
CA GLY A 169 3.68 2.03 -12.61
C GLY A 169 2.45 1.92 -11.74
N ILE A 170 1.73 0.80 -11.82
CA ILE A 170 0.56 0.55 -10.97
C ILE A 170 0.79 -0.76 -10.23
N HIS A 171 0.67 -0.74 -8.92
CA HIS A 171 0.71 -1.92 -8.07
C HIS A 171 -0.51 -1.95 -7.16
N HIS A 172 -1.37 -2.95 -7.33
CA HIS A 172 -2.55 -3.12 -6.49
C HIS A 172 -2.19 -3.69 -5.13
N LYS A 173 -2.83 -3.20 -4.09
CA LYS A 173 -2.71 -3.75 -2.74
C LYS A 173 -3.16 -5.21 -2.75
N ALA A 174 -2.23 -6.13 -2.54
CA ALA A 174 -2.48 -7.57 -2.62
C ALA A 174 -3.03 -8.15 -1.32
N LYS A 175 -2.70 -7.53 -0.16
CA LYS A 175 -3.13 -7.99 1.16
C LYS A 175 -4.10 -6.97 1.74
N LEU A 176 -5.38 -7.29 1.63
CA LEU A 176 -6.47 -6.47 2.16
C LEU A 176 -6.69 -6.76 3.64
N VAL A 177 -7.13 -5.73 4.39
CA VAL A 177 -7.46 -5.85 5.81
C VAL A 177 -8.82 -6.54 5.94
N ILE A 178 -8.83 -7.68 6.61
CA ILE A 178 -10.05 -8.47 6.84
C ILE A 178 -11.03 -7.65 7.70
N GLY A 179 -12.27 -7.55 7.23
CA GLY A 179 -13.36 -6.82 7.90
C GLY A 179 -13.46 -5.35 7.52
N ALA A 180 -12.34 -4.66 7.22
CA ALA A 180 -12.37 -3.26 6.79
C ALA A 180 -12.38 -3.12 5.26
N GLU A 181 -11.51 -3.87 4.57
CA GLU A 181 -11.34 -3.80 3.11
C GLU A 181 -11.85 -5.04 2.39
N MET A 182 -12.02 -6.14 3.11
CA MET A 182 -12.47 -7.41 2.55
C MET A 182 -13.49 -8.07 3.49
N THR A 183 -14.65 -8.46 2.94
CA THR A 183 -15.62 -9.27 3.66
C THR A 183 -15.07 -10.70 3.80
N PRO A 184 -14.86 -11.20 5.03
CA PRO A 184 -14.41 -12.58 5.22
C PRO A 184 -15.44 -13.54 4.66
N TYR A 185 -14.98 -14.63 4.04
CA TYR A 185 -15.84 -15.67 3.46
C TYR A 185 -16.83 -15.17 2.40
N TYR A 186 -16.46 -14.14 1.63
CA TYR A 186 -17.33 -13.51 0.61
C TYR A 186 -17.99 -14.52 -0.34
N SER A 187 -17.26 -15.54 -0.78
CA SER A 187 -17.79 -16.60 -1.64
C SER A 187 -18.91 -17.45 -1.00
N ALA A 188 -18.95 -17.53 0.32
CA ALA A 188 -19.98 -18.26 1.07
C ALA A 188 -21.18 -17.36 1.43
N LEU A 189 -20.97 -16.05 1.50
CA LEU A 189 -21.99 -15.06 1.89
C LEU A 189 -22.72 -14.46 0.68
N LYS A 190 -22.15 -14.57 -0.51
CA LYS A 190 -22.80 -14.14 -1.76
C LYS A 190 -23.80 -15.24 -2.19
N LYS A 191 -25.05 -15.13 -1.70
CA LYS A 191 -26.20 -15.86 -2.23
C LYS A 191 -26.97 -14.99 -3.21
#